data_e573ad133d8ca12f2d8de9f83b0f0891
#
_entry.id   e573ad133d8ca12f2d8de9f83b0f0891
#
_cell.length_a   1.000
_cell.length_b   1.000
_cell.length_c   1.000
_cell.angle_alpha   90.00
_cell.angle_beta   90.00
_cell.angle_gamma   90.00
#
_symmetry.space_group_name_H-M   'P 1'
#
loop_
_entity.id
_entity.type
_entity.pdbx_description
1 polymer ?
#
loop_
_entity_poly.entity_id
_entity_poly.type
_entity_poly.pdbx_seq_one_letter_code
_entity_poly.pdbx_strand_id
1 'polypeptide(L)'
;FIFFILGTLFSCKKTDSHPDINEKLLRILDDKIKHKKYYEIKKKNHIQKLKKEALLYKNNDSISYHLNNLIVEEYLGYQCDSAYIYSDKNKEIANRNNNEIWLYKNLLQRSVLLSTTGLFVESKEILDHINPEALPSPLRFSYNSAYECLYSNLSDYSGGDSPYNKIYKNKLADYYNSAYKALKPGDPFYYLFLSHKNRVENNWSQAEQNVNKFLKTTHPGTRLHAIGSFCKAVIDGKLGNIESQERCLIYSAISDIESSTKENRSMQDLASILYQKGETDRAYKYIQSSLEDANFYNARFRNIQISKVQPIIEETYLQTINTQNKQLRWS
;
A
#
# COMPACT_ATOMS: atom_id res chain seq x y z
N PHE A 1 -67.33 -15.31 28.13
CA PHE A 1 -66.14 -14.47 27.87
C PHE A 1 -65.40 -15.06 26.69
N ILE A 2 -65.55 -14.42 25.52
CA ILE A 2 -64.95 -14.84 24.27
C ILE A 2 -63.63 -14.02 24.15
N PHE A 3 -62.46 -14.68 24.13
CA PHE A 3 -61.20 -14.04 23.81
C PHE A 3 -60.94 -14.13 22.30
N PHE A 4 -60.95 -12.97 21.63
CA PHE A 4 -60.49 -12.82 20.25
C PHE A 4 -58.96 -12.74 20.26
N ILE A 5 -58.29 -13.72 19.65
CA ILE A 5 -56.87 -13.65 19.35
C ILE A 5 -56.71 -13.03 17.96
N LEU A 6 -56.29 -11.76 17.92
CA LEU A 6 -55.86 -11.10 16.69
C LEU A 6 -54.44 -11.60 16.36
N GLY A 7 -54.35 -12.48 15.38
CA GLY A 7 -53.10 -12.86 14.76
C GLY A 7 -52.59 -11.74 13.86
N THR A 8 -51.58 -11.01 14.29
CA THR A 8 -50.83 -10.07 13.42
C THR A 8 -49.91 -10.86 12.51
N LEU A 9 -50.30 -11.02 11.25
CA LEU A 9 -49.44 -11.47 10.17
C LEU A 9 -48.36 -10.41 9.92
N PHE A 10 -47.16 -10.62 10.44
CA PHE A 10 -46.01 -9.90 10.00
C PHE A 10 -45.66 -10.35 8.56
N SER A 11 -46.19 -9.59 7.60
CA SER A 11 -45.75 -9.66 6.21
C SER A 11 -44.30 -9.18 6.16
N CYS A 12 -43.37 -10.11 6.08
CA CYS A 12 -41.96 -9.82 5.74
C CYS A 12 -41.93 -9.32 4.29
N LYS A 13 -42.05 -8.01 4.09
CA LYS A 13 -41.74 -7.39 2.80
C LYS A 13 -40.26 -7.72 2.52
N LYS A 14 -39.99 -8.63 1.57
CA LYS A 14 -38.74 -8.68 0.85
C LYS A 14 -38.57 -7.30 0.21
N THR A 15 -37.80 -6.43 0.87
CA THR A 15 -37.22 -5.29 0.21
C THR A 15 -36.29 -5.86 -0.83
N ASP A 16 -36.55 -5.61 -2.12
CA ASP A 16 -35.58 -5.75 -3.19
C ASP A 16 -34.40 -4.83 -2.85
N SER A 17 -33.48 -5.32 -2.03
CA SER A 17 -32.28 -4.60 -1.68
C SER A 17 -31.39 -4.58 -2.92
N HIS A 18 -31.24 -3.40 -3.52
CA HIS A 18 -30.10 -3.18 -4.42
C HIS A 18 -28.85 -3.70 -3.69
N PRO A 19 -28.05 -4.58 -4.33
CA PRO A 19 -26.88 -5.12 -3.68
C PRO A 19 -26.03 -3.95 -3.19
N ASP A 20 -25.59 -4.03 -1.93
CA ASP A 20 -24.71 -3.05 -1.31
C ASP A 20 -23.56 -2.71 -2.25
N ILE A 21 -23.21 -1.44 -2.33
CA ILE A 21 -22.13 -0.94 -3.20
C ILE A 21 -20.84 -1.70 -2.90
N ASN A 22 -20.55 -1.97 -1.62
CA ASN A 22 -19.36 -2.70 -1.22
C ASN A 22 -19.38 -4.15 -1.72
N GLU A 23 -20.54 -4.84 -1.68
CA GLU A 23 -20.67 -6.20 -2.22
C GLU A 23 -20.43 -6.24 -3.74
N LYS A 24 -20.91 -5.24 -4.49
CA LYS A 24 -20.59 -5.14 -5.93
C LYS A 24 -19.08 -4.97 -6.16
N LEU A 25 -18.45 -4.13 -5.37
CA LEU A 25 -16.99 -3.88 -5.47
C LEU A 25 -16.19 -5.10 -5.04
N LEU A 26 -16.62 -5.84 -4.01
CA LEU A 26 -16.00 -7.10 -3.59
C LEU A 26 -16.05 -8.16 -4.70
N ARG A 27 -17.15 -8.27 -5.44
CA ARG A 27 -17.22 -9.16 -6.62
C ARG A 27 -16.25 -8.75 -7.72
N ILE A 28 -16.08 -7.45 -7.95
CA ILE A 28 -15.06 -6.95 -8.89
C ILE A 28 -13.66 -7.32 -8.40
N LEU A 29 -13.39 -7.15 -7.11
CA LEU A 29 -12.10 -7.52 -6.52
C LEU A 29 -11.84 -9.03 -6.63
N ASP A 30 -12.85 -9.87 -6.34
CA ASP A 30 -12.78 -11.34 -6.49
C ASP A 30 -12.39 -11.72 -7.93
N ASP A 31 -12.97 -11.05 -8.94
CA ASP A 31 -12.62 -11.25 -10.34
C ASP A 31 -11.19 -10.78 -10.66
N LYS A 32 -10.78 -9.62 -10.15
CA LYS A 32 -9.40 -9.12 -10.32
C LYS A 32 -8.36 -10.07 -9.73
N ILE A 33 -8.62 -10.64 -8.56
CA ILE A 33 -7.74 -11.64 -7.93
C ILE A 33 -7.58 -12.87 -8.83
N LYS A 34 -8.68 -13.39 -9.41
CA LYS A 34 -8.63 -14.53 -10.35
C LYS A 34 -7.79 -14.21 -11.58
N HIS A 35 -7.81 -12.98 -12.05
CA HIS A 35 -7.14 -12.55 -13.26
C HIS A 35 -5.85 -11.76 -13.01
N LYS A 36 -5.29 -11.80 -11.78
CA LYS A 36 -4.09 -11.01 -11.43
C LYS A 36 -2.89 -11.27 -12.36
N LYS A 37 -2.74 -12.51 -12.88
CA LYS A 37 -1.68 -12.87 -13.83
C LYS A 37 -1.71 -12.07 -15.13
N TYR A 38 -2.89 -11.62 -15.58
CA TYR A 38 -2.99 -10.76 -16.75
C TYR A 38 -2.24 -9.43 -16.56
N TYR A 39 -2.44 -8.78 -15.40
CA TYR A 39 -1.77 -7.52 -15.06
C TYR A 39 -0.26 -7.71 -14.88
N GLU A 40 0.14 -8.82 -14.25
CA GLU A 40 1.56 -9.19 -14.11
C GLU A 40 2.26 -9.39 -15.45
N ILE A 41 1.62 -10.04 -16.41
CA ILE A 41 2.16 -10.21 -17.76
C ILE A 41 2.31 -8.85 -18.45
N LYS A 42 1.31 -7.97 -18.34
CA LYS A 42 1.37 -6.60 -18.87
C LYS A 42 2.55 -5.82 -18.26
N LYS A 43 2.71 -5.91 -16.95
CA LYS A 43 3.83 -5.29 -16.21
C LYS A 43 5.18 -5.83 -16.68
N LYS A 44 5.33 -7.16 -16.76
CA LYS A 44 6.56 -7.81 -17.23
C LYS A 44 6.92 -7.40 -18.66
N ASN A 45 5.93 -7.35 -19.55
CA ASN A 45 6.15 -6.91 -20.94
C ASN A 45 6.62 -5.45 -21.01
N HIS A 46 6.04 -4.57 -20.20
CA HIS A 46 6.49 -3.17 -20.13
C HIS A 46 7.93 -3.07 -19.65
N ILE A 47 8.28 -3.76 -18.55
CA ILE A 47 9.65 -3.81 -18.01
C ILE A 47 10.62 -4.38 -19.07
N GLN A 48 10.25 -5.44 -19.79
CA GLN A 48 11.10 -6.01 -20.84
C GLN A 48 11.35 -5.03 -21.98
N LYS A 49 10.35 -4.20 -22.35
CA LYS A 49 10.53 -3.14 -23.33
C LYS A 49 11.59 -2.12 -22.86
N LEU A 50 11.47 -1.64 -21.63
CA LEU A 50 12.45 -0.71 -21.04
C LEU A 50 13.86 -1.33 -21.02
N LYS A 51 13.98 -2.60 -20.63
CA LYS A 51 15.27 -3.33 -20.63
C LYS A 51 15.90 -3.43 -22.01
N LYS A 52 15.09 -3.73 -23.03
CA LYS A 52 15.59 -3.77 -24.43
C LYS A 52 16.09 -2.39 -24.86
N GLU A 53 15.35 -1.34 -24.52
CA GLU A 53 15.72 0.03 -24.82
C GLU A 53 17.03 0.42 -24.10
N ALA A 54 17.17 0.09 -22.81
CA ALA A 54 18.39 0.34 -22.04
C ALA A 54 19.63 -0.35 -22.65
N LEU A 55 19.48 -1.53 -23.25
CA LEU A 55 20.57 -2.23 -23.94
C LEU A 55 21.04 -1.51 -25.21
N LEU A 56 20.12 -0.86 -25.94
CA LEU A 56 20.47 -0.08 -27.14
C LEU A 56 21.33 1.14 -26.80
N TYR A 57 21.11 1.72 -25.65
CA TYR A 57 21.81 2.94 -25.17
C TYR A 57 22.88 2.68 -24.14
N LYS A 58 23.41 1.44 -24.02
CA LYS A 58 24.42 1.04 -23.02
C LYS A 58 25.70 1.89 -22.99
N ASN A 59 26.03 2.53 -24.13
CA ASN A 59 27.21 3.40 -24.26
C ASN A 59 26.90 4.89 -24.01
N ASN A 60 25.66 5.23 -23.64
CA ASN A 60 25.26 6.59 -23.27
C ASN A 60 24.79 6.60 -21.82
N ASP A 61 25.66 7.06 -20.93
CA ASP A 61 25.42 7.04 -19.48
C ASP A 61 24.19 7.82 -19.05
N SER A 62 23.89 8.96 -19.67
CA SER A 62 22.72 9.76 -19.32
C SER A 62 21.42 9.02 -19.65
N ILE A 63 21.31 8.46 -20.85
CA ILE A 63 20.14 7.70 -21.27
C ILE A 63 20.04 6.40 -20.48
N SER A 64 21.15 5.69 -20.27
CA SER A 64 21.21 4.46 -19.46
C SER A 64 20.75 4.70 -18.02
N TYR A 65 21.22 5.79 -17.38
CA TYR A 65 20.80 6.16 -16.03
C TYR A 65 19.28 6.42 -15.99
N HIS A 66 18.77 7.17 -16.94
CA HIS A 66 17.34 7.48 -17.00
C HIS A 66 16.49 6.21 -17.19
N LEU A 67 16.84 5.35 -18.14
CA LEU A 67 16.12 4.10 -18.40
C LEU A 67 16.19 3.12 -17.23
N ASN A 68 17.36 2.98 -16.61
CA ASN A 68 17.51 2.18 -15.39
C ASN A 68 16.64 2.73 -14.25
N ASN A 69 16.55 4.07 -14.11
CA ASN A 69 15.68 4.68 -13.11
C ASN A 69 14.20 4.34 -13.35
N LEU A 70 13.72 4.39 -14.59
CA LEU A 70 12.37 3.96 -14.95
C LEU A 70 12.16 2.47 -14.61
N ILE A 71 13.17 1.62 -14.87
CA ILE A 71 13.09 0.20 -14.52
C ILE A 71 13.03 0.01 -12.99
N VAL A 72 13.80 0.78 -12.22
CA VAL A 72 13.72 0.76 -10.75
C VAL A 72 12.32 1.16 -10.29
N GLU A 73 11.76 2.24 -10.85
CA GLU A 73 10.41 2.71 -10.50
C GLU A 73 9.34 1.65 -10.80
N GLU A 74 9.47 0.92 -11.92
CA GLU A 74 8.58 -0.19 -12.27
C GLU A 74 8.69 -1.37 -11.29
N TYR A 75 9.90 -1.64 -10.76
CA TYR A 75 10.14 -2.69 -9.79
C TYR A 75 9.84 -2.31 -8.34
N LEU A 76 9.76 -1.01 -8.04
CA LEU A 76 9.68 -0.48 -6.68
C LEU A 76 8.49 -0.99 -5.85
N GLY A 77 7.42 -1.39 -6.48
CA GLY A 77 6.27 -2.01 -5.81
C GLY A 77 5.99 -3.43 -6.30
N TYR A 78 6.84 -3.95 -7.21
CA TYR A 78 6.59 -5.22 -7.88
C TYR A 78 7.58 -6.33 -7.47
N GLN A 79 8.88 -6.08 -7.51
CA GLN A 79 9.92 -7.07 -7.18
C GLN A 79 11.20 -6.37 -6.69
N CYS A 80 11.46 -6.38 -5.39
CA CYS A 80 12.54 -5.59 -4.79
C CYS A 80 13.94 -6.03 -5.23
N ASP A 81 14.21 -7.33 -5.37
CA ASP A 81 15.55 -7.83 -5.75
C ASP A 81 15.97 -7.32 -7.13
N SER A 82 15.02 -7.27 -8.07
CA SER A 82 15.28 -6.68 -9.39
C SER A 82 15.49 -5.16 -9.32
N ALA A 83 14.77 -4.46 -8.42
CA ALA A 83 14.98 -3.03 -8.19
C ALA A 83 16.40 -2.74 -7.68
N TYR A 84 16.92 -3.57 -6.77
CA TYR A 84 18.32 -3.44 -6.28
C TYR A 84 19.34 -3.55 -7.40
N ILE A 85 19.19 -4.53 -8.31
CA ILE A 85 20.13 -4.72 -9.45
C ILE A 85 20.23 -3.46 -10.31
N TYR A 86 19.09 -2.84 -10.64
CA TYR A 86 19.10 -1.63 -11.48
C TYR A 86 19.50 -0.37 -10.70
N SER A 87 19.24 -0.33 -9.39
CA SER A 87 19.78 0.70 -8.49
C SER A 87 21.31 0.63 -8.41
N ASP A 88 21.90 -0.57 -8.32
CA ASP A 88 23.37 -0.73 -8.32
C ASP A 88 23.99 -0.26 -9.64
N LYS A 89 23.40 -0.60 -10.80
CA LYS A 89 23.84 -0.08 -12.10
C LYS A 89 23.80 1.45 -12.14
N ASN A 90 22.78 2.07 -11.60
CA ASN A 90 22.66 3.54 -11.56
C ASN A 90 23.70 4.17 -10.62
N LYS A 91 24.01 3.53 -9.49
CA LYS A 91 25.07 3.96 -8.59
C LYS A 91 26.45 3.95 -9.29
N GLU A 92 26.73 2.88 -10.05
CA GLU A 92 27.98 2.78 -10.84
C GLU A 92 28.06 3.88 -11.90
N ILE A 93 26.96 4.13 -12.65
CA ILE A 93 26.90 5.21 -13.63
C ILE A 93 27.12 6.58 -12.98
N ALA A 94 26.47 6.86 -11.85
CA ALA A 94 26.61 8.11 -11.13
C ALA A 94 28.06 8.34 -10.66
N ASN A 95 28.70 7.31 -10.11
CA ASN A 95 30.08 7.38 -9.62
C ASN A 95 31.08 7.63 -10.75
N ARG A 96 31.01 6.89 -11.88
CA ARG A 96 31.96 7.08 -12.99
C ARG A 96 31.81 8.42 -13.70
N ASN A 97 30.64 9.06 -13.59
CA ASN A 97 30.38 10.39 -14.12
C ASN A 97 30.60 11.52 -13.08
N ASN A 98 31.00 11.18 -11.84
CA ASN A 98 31.10 12.12 -10.72
C ASN A 98 29.82 12.96 -10.55
N ASN A 99 28.64 12.37 -10.77
CA ASN A 99 27.36 13.06 -10.73
C ASN A 99 26.68 12.85 -9.38
N GLU A 100 26.91 13.78 -8.46
CA GLU A 100 26.34 13.74 -7.10
C GLU A 100 24.83 13.77 -7.10
N ILE A 101 24.16 14.47 -8.01
CA ILE A 101 22.70 14.53 -8.08
C ILE A 101 22.13 13.16 -8.41
N TRP A 102 22.73 12.47 -9.38
CA TRP A 102 22.33 11.10 -9.72
C TRP A 102 22.60 10.13 -8.56
N LEU A 103 23.74 10.29 -7.89
CA LEU A 103 24.09 9.47 -6.75
C LEU A 103 23.08 9.66 -5.60
N TYR A 104 22.78 10.90 -5.21
CA TYR A 104 21.81 11.17 -4.15
C TYR A 104 20.42 10.69 -4.53
N LYS A 105 19.94 10.91 -5.76
CA LYS A 105 18.65 10.38 -6.22
C LYS A 105 18.58 8.86 -6.07
N ASN A 106 19.64 8.17 -6.46
CA ASN A 106 19.74 6.71 -6.35
C ASN A 106 19.75 6.23 -4.89
N LEU A 107 20.55 6.88 -4.01
CA LEU A 107 20.63 6.55 -2.59
C LEU A 107 19.29 6.73 -1.87
N LEU A 108 18.56 7.80 -2.17
CA LEU A 108 17.23 8.06 -1.62
C LEU A 108 16.20 6.99 -2.07
N GLN A 109 16.21 6.61 -3.32
CA GLN A 109 15.40 5.52 -3.85
C GLN A 109 15.72 4.19 -3.18
N ARG A 110 17.02 3.90 -2.99
CA ARG A 110 17.51 2.69 -2.33
C ARG A 110 17.10 2.63 -0.86
N SER A 111 17.15 3.74 -0.14
CA SER A 111 16.73 3.78 1.26
C SER A 111 15.22 3.46 1.41
N VAL A 112 14.38 3.94 0.49
CA VAL A 112 12.95 3.58 0.46
C VAL A 112 12.76 2.09 0.21
N LEU A 113 13.49 1.49 -0.76
CA LEU A 113 13.45 0.04 -1.01
C LEU A 113 13.83 -0.77 0.24
N LEU A 114 14.92 -0.39 0.91
CA LEU A 114 15.39 -1.05 2.13
C LEU A 114 14.34 -0.96 3.24
N SER A 115 13.76 0.21 3.43
CA SER A 115 12.71 0.41 4.43
C SER A 115 11.46 -0.43 4.15
N THR A 116 11.00 -0.49 2.91
CA THR A 116 9.80 -1.28 2.55
C THR A 116 10.01 -2.79 2.67
N THR A 117 11.25 -3.26 2.55
CA THR A 117 11.60 -4.68 2.74
C THR A 117 11.90 -5.04 4.20
N GLY A 118 11.97 -4.06 5.12
CA GLY A 118 12.25 -4.27 6.53
C GLY A 118 13.73 -4.20 6.92
N LEU A 119 14.60 -3.74 6.01
CA LEU A 119 16.02 -3.48 6.25
C LEU A 119 16.20 -2.05 6.77
N PHE A 120 15.69 -1.80 7.98
CA PHE A 120 15.57 -0.44 8.55
C PHE A 120 16.92 0.16 8.93
N VAL A 121 17.87 -0.64 9.41
CA VAL A 121 19.21 -0.18 9.79
C VAL A 121 19.95 0.31 8.56
N GLU A 122 19.97 -0.48 7.51
CA GLU A 122 20.63 -0.16 6.25
C GLU A 122 19.99 1.06 5.55
N SER A 123 18.66 1.17 5.64
CA SER A 123 17.94 2.35 5.15
C SER A 123 18.37 3.61 5.90
N LYS A 124 18.42 3.53 7.24
CA LYS A 124 18.83 4.65 8.10
C LYS A 124 20.26 5.05 7.87
N GLU A 125 21.18 4.09 7.76
CA GLU A 125 22.59 4.36 7.49
C GLU A 125 22.79 5.17 6.20
N ILE A 126 22.09 4.81 5.11
CA ILE A 126 22.14 5.60 3.86
C ILE A 126 21.69 7.04 4.12
N LEU A 127 20.56 7.22 4.79
CA LEU A 127 19.96 8.53 5.02
C LEU A 127 20.80 9.41 5.94
N ASP A 128 21.40 8.84 6.99
CA ASP A 128 22.23 9.56 7.94
C ASP A 128 23.56 10.07 7.30
N HIS A 129 24.04 9.42 6.25
CA HIS A 129 25.23 9.86 5.52
C HIS A 129 24.97 10.96 4.49
N ILE A 130 23.69 11.31 4.24
CA ILE A 130 23.32 12.41 3.33
C ILE A 130 23.24 13.71 4.11
N ASN A 131 24.06 14.70 3.72
CA ASN A 131 23.89 16.05 4.25
C ASN A 131 22.70 16.75 3.57
N PRO A 132 21.60 17.03 4.27
CA PRO A 132 20.40 17.64 3.67
C PRO A 132 20.62 19.05 3.15
N GLU A 133 21.59 19.80 3.74
CA GLU A 133 21.91 21.18 3.31
C GLU A 133 22.61 21.21 1.95
N ALA A 134 23.37 20.14 1.62
CA ALA A 134 24.03 19.99 0.33
C ALA A 134 23.07 19.54 -0.79
N LEU A 135 21.85 19.07 -0.45
CA LEU A 135 20.89 18.57 -1.44
C LEU A 135 20.27 19.70 -2.25
N PRO A 136 20.22 19.55 -3.59
CA PRO A 136 19.40 20.42 -4.44
C PRO A 136 17.93 20.41 -3.99
N SER A 137 17.24 21.53 -4.15
CA SER A 137 15.85 21.71 -3.72
C SER A 137 14.91 20.55 -4.14
N PRO A 138 14.96 20.01 -5.37
CA PRO A 138 14.09 18.90 -5.77
C PRO A 138 14.34 17.60 -4.98
N LEU A 139 15.55 17.37 -4.47
CA LEU A 139 15.90 16.18 -3.70
C LEU A 139 15.58 16.31 -2.21
N ARG A 140 15.37 17.52 -1.68
CA ARG A 140 14.98 17.73 -0.27
C ARG A 140 13.63 17.11 0.05
N PHE A 141 12.67 17.21 -0.87
CA PHE A 141 11.40 16.50 -0.74
C PHE A 141 11.63 14.98 -0.66
N SER A 142 12.39 14.43 -1.61
CA SER A 142 12.68 12.97 -1.65
C SER A 142 13.42 12.49 -0.39
N TYR A 143 14.33 13.30 0.16
CA TYR A 143 15.04 13.01 1.41
C TYR A 143 14.06 12.93 2.61
N ASN A 144 13.21 13.94 2.78
CA ASN A 144 12.25 13.93 3.86
C ASN A 144 11.21 12.82 3.69
N SER A 145 10.78 12.53 2.46
CA SER A 145 9.86 11.43 2.15
C SER A 145 10.49 10.05 2.40
N ALA A 146 11.80 9.88 2.19
CA ALA A 146 12.50 8.64 2.50
C ALA A 146 12.57 8.40 4.02
N TYR A 147 12.84 9.41 4.83
CA TYR A 147 12.76 9.31 6.29
C TYR A 147 11.32 9.10 6.78
N GLU A 148 10.36 9.76 6.16
CA GLU A 148 8.94 9.52 6.44
C GLU A 148 8.59 8.04 6.26
N CYS A 149 8.96 7.46 5.12
CA CYS A 149 8.77 6.03 4.85
C CYS A 149 9.44 5.15 5.92
N LEU A 150 10.68 5.45 6.29
CA LEU A 150 11.41 4.71 7.32
C LEU A 150 10.72 4.76 8.68
N TYR A 151 10.35 5.96 9.15
CA TYR A 151 9.74 6.10 10.48
C TYR A 151 8.28 5.65 10.51
N SER A 152 7.56 5.69 9.39
CA SER A 152 6.24 5.08 9.25
C SER A 152 6.33 3.56 9.46
N ASN A 153 7.26 2.90 8.75
CA ASN A 153 7.46 1.46 8.85
C ASN A 153 7.99 1.04 10.25
N LEU A 154 8.89 1.82 10.85
CA LEU A 154 9.37 1.58 12.22
C LEU A 154 8.25 1.75 13.26
N SER A 155 7.37 2.74 13.09
CA SER A 155 6.20 2.94 13.96
C SER A 155 5.25 1.74 13.86
N ASP A 156 4.96 1.29 12.65
CA ASP A 156 4.12 0.11 12.40
C ASP A 156 4.76 -1.18 12.95
N TYR A 157 6.09 -1.33 12.82
CA TYR A 157 6.84 -2.48 13.35
C TYR A 157 6.83 -2.53 14.86
N SER A 158 7.09 -1.39 15.53
CA SER A 158 7.13 -1.32 17.01
C SER A 158 5.77 -1.54 17.65
N GLY A 159 4.67 -1.16 16.98
CA GLY A 159 3.28 -1.41 17.39
C GLY A 159 2.90 -0.89 18.77
N GLY A 160 1.59 -0.78 19.03
CA GLY A 160 1.06 -0.54 20.36
C GLY A 160 1.57 0.73 21.06
N ASP A 161 1.60 0.69 22.42
CA ASP A 161 2.02 1.80 23.29
C ASP A 161 3.51 1.72 23.69
N SER A 162 4.33 1.10 22.86
CA SER A 162 5.77 1.00 23.10
C SER A 162 6.41 2.41 23.16
N PRO A 163 7.38 2.66 24.05
CA PRO A 163 8.12 3.93 24.09
C PRO A 163 8.76 4.28 22.75
N TYR A 164 9.23 3.28 22.00
CA TYR A 164 9.82 3.45 20.68
C TYR A 164 8.79 3.89 19.65
N ASN A 165 7.55 3.40 19.71
CA ASN A 165 6.47 3.85 18.84
C ASN A 165 6.22 5.35 18.95
N LYS A 166 6.21 5.88 20.17
CA LYS A 166 6.06 7.32 20.44
C LYS A 166 7.22 8.13 19.82
N ILE A 167 8.46 7.64 19.98
CA ILE A 167 9.65 8.27 19.39
C ILE A 167 9.53 8.30 17.87
N TYR A 168 9.16 7.17 17.24
CA TYR A 168 9.05 7.08 15.80
C TYR A 168 7.90 7.93 15.23
N LYS A 169 6.76 8.02 15.92
CA LYS A 169 5.66 8.92 15.56
C LYS A 169 6.07 10.40 15.61
N ASN A 170 6.85 10.81 16.60
CA ASN A 170 7.36 12.18 16.65
C ASN A 170 8.30 12.46 15.47
N LYS A 171 9.25 11.57 15.20
CA LYS A 171 10.14 11.68 14.02
C LYS A 171 9.36 11.72 12.72
N LEU A 172 8.35 10.84 12.57
CA LEU A 172 7.46 10.82 11.41
C LEU A 172 6.77 12.17 11.21
N ALA A 173 6.27 12.79 12.29
CA ALA A 173 5.64 14.11 12.25
C ALA A 173 6.61 15.19 11.75
N ASP A 174 7.84 15.20 12.25
CA ASP A 174 8.88 16.15 11.83
C ASP A 174 9.18 16.03 10.33
N TYR A 175 9.31 14.80 9.83
CA TYR A 175 9.59 14.57 8.40
C TYR A 175 8.40 14.85 7.50
N TYR A 176 7.16 14.58 7.92
CA TYR A 176 5.97 15.03 7.19
C TYR A 176 5.94 16.54 7.03
N ASN A 177 6.18 17.28 8.12
CA ASN A 177 6.21 18.73 8.09
C ASN A 177 7.32 19.25 7.17
N SER A 178 8.49 18.64 7.20
CA SER A 178 9.63 19.04 6.36
C SER A 178 9.39 18.71 4.88
N ALA A 179 8.82 17.54 4.58
CA ALA A 179 8.46 17.16 3.22
C ALA A 179 7.36 18.08 2.66
N TYR A 180 6.32 18.36 3.45
CA TYR A 180 5.25 19.27 3.05
C TYR A 180 5.76 20.68 2.73
N LYS A 181 6.67 21.24 3.55
CA LYS A 181 7.28 22.55 3.30
C LYS A 181 8.08 22.63 2.00
N ALA A 182 8.56 21.51 1.49
CA ALA A 182 9.27 21.43 0.21
C ALA A 182 8.34 21.39 -1.01
N LEU A 183 7.03 21.20 -0.80
CA LEU A 183 6.02 21.12 -1.87
C LEU A 183 5.30 22.46 -2.06
N LYS A 184 4.85 22.70 -3.30
CA LYS A 184 4.01 23.85 -3.66
C LYS A 184 2.61 23.37 -4.06
N PRO A 185 1.57 24.22 -3.91
CA PRO A 185 0.27 23.94 -4.51
C PRO A 185 0.42 23.66 -6.01
N GLY A 186 -0.10 22.49 -6.46
CA GLY A 186 0.09 22.00 -7.83
C GLY A 186 1.08 20.86 -7.99
N ASP A 187 1.96 20.65 -7.02
CA ASP A 187 2.81 19.45 -7.01
C ASP A 187 1.95 18.18 -6.83
N PRO A 188 2.29 17.07 -7.50
CA PRO A 188 1.46 15.85 -7.49
C PRO A 188 1.15 15.31 -6.09
N PHE A 189 2.09 15.45 -5.14
CA PHE A 189 1.96 14.94 -3.77
C PHE A 189 1.48 15.96 -2.74
N TYR A 190 1.26 17.23 -3.14
CA TYR A 190 0.94 18.32 -2.21
C TYR A 190 -0.24 17.97 -1.28
N TYR A 191 -1.36 17.56 -1.85
CA TYR A 191 -2.55 17.24 -1.07
C TYR A 191 -2.41 15.96 -0.24
N LEU A 192 -1.62 14.98 -0.70
CA LEU A 192 -1.34 13.76 0.06
C LEU A 192 -0.56 14.10 1.33
N PHE A 193 0.53 14.86 1.20
CA PHE A 193 1.36 15.25 2.35
C PHE A 193 0.64 16.23 3.29
N LEU A 194 -0.19 17.13 2.77
CA LEU A 194 -1.06 17.96 3.58
C LEU A 194 -2.09 17.14 4.37
N SER A 195 -2.64 16.09 3.77
CA SER A 195 -3.50 15.13 4.48
C SER A 195 -2.74 14.42 5.60
N HIS A 196 -1.52 13.93 5.34
CA HIS A 196 -0.67 13.29 6.36
C HIS A 196 -0.35 14.25 7.50
N LYS A 197 0.03 15.51 7.22
CA LYS A 197 0.25 16.54 8.23
C LYS A 197 -0.97 16.71 9.12
N ASN A 198 -2.16 16.87 8.54
CA ASN A 198 -3.40 17.02 9.31
C ASN A 198 -3.74 15.78 10.16
N ARG A 199 -3.42 14.57 9.69
CA ARG A 199 -3.57 13.33 10.48
C ARG A 199 -2.67 13.34 11.72
N VAL A 200 -1.42 13.76 11.59
CA VAL A 200 -0.48 13.87 12.71
C VAL A 200 -0.96 14.91 13.73
N GLU A 201 -1.57 15.99 13.27
CA GLU A 201 -2.17 17.04 14.10
C GLU A 201 -3.56 16.65 14.64
N ASN A 202 -4.02 15.40 14.41
CA ASN A 202 -5.36 14.91 14.76
C ASN A 202 -6.52 15.70 14.14
N ASN A 203 -6.25 16.44 13.05
CA ASN A 203 -7.26 17.20 12.32
C ASN A 203 -7.86 16.31 11.19
N TRP A 204 -8.65 15.31 11.60
CA TRP A 204 -9.15 14.25 10.72
C TRP A 204 -10.06 14.76 9.60
N SER A 205 -10.90 15.78 9.87
CA SER A 205 -11.78 16.37 8.85
C SER A 205 -10.98 17.05 7.73
N GLN A 206 -9.94 17.83 8.08
CA GLN A 206 -9.07 18.44 7.07
C GLN A 206 -8.21 17.40 6.34
N ALA A 207 -7.79 16.34 7.05
CA ALA A 207 -7.08 15.22 6.43
C ALA A 207 -7.94 14.55 5.35
N GLU A 208 -9.23 14.32 5.63
CA GLU A 208 -10.19 13.75 4.67
C GLU A 208 -10.38 14.66 3.44
N GLN A 209 -10.59 15.95 3.65
CA GLN A 209 -10.74 16.90 2.55
C GLN A 209 -9.52 16.89 1.62
N ASN A 210 -8.32 16.82 2.19
CA ASN A 210 -7.08 16.84 1.41
C ASN A 210 -6.82 15.52 0.69
N VAL A 211 -7.08 14.36 1.30
CA VAL A 211 -6.95 13.09 0.58
C VAL A 211 -7.98 12.96 -0.54
N ASN A 212 -9.19 13.51 -0.37
CA ASN A 212 -10.19 13.58 -1.43
C ASN A 212 -9.74 14.47 -2.61
N LYS A 213 -9.04 15.59 -2.34
CA LYS A 213 -8.42 16.41 -3.40
C LYS A 213 -7.32 15.64 -4.12
N PHE A 214 -6.47 14.91 -3.38
CA PHE A 214 -5.44 14.06 -3.99
C PHE A 214 -6.05 12.98 -4.89
N LEU A 215 -7.07 12.26 -4.43
CA LEU A 215 -7.73 11.22 -5.21
C LEU A 215 -8.32 11.73 -6.52
N LYS A 216 -8.81 12.98 -6.57
CA LYS A 216 -9.28 13.61 -7.81
C LYS A 216 -8.16 13.85 -8.85
N THR A 217 -6.90 13.84 -8.43
CA THR A 217 -5.74 13.99 -9.34
C THR A 217 -5.17 12.64 -9.80
N THR A 218 -5.68 11.52 -9.27
CA THR A 218 -5.19 10.18 -9.57
C THR A 218 -6.16 9.42 -10.47
N HIS A 219 -5.65 8.41 -11.18
CA HIS A 219 -6.47 7.54 -12.02
C HIS A 219 -6.66 6.17 -11.37
N PRO A 220 -7.89 5.61 -11.31
CA PRO A 220 -8.14 4.24 -10.88
C PRO A 220 -7.21 3.25 -11.59
N GLY A 221 -6.81 2.19 -10.89
CA GLY A 221 -5.88 1.19 -11.44
C GLY A 221 -4.41 1.61 -11.42
N THR A 222 -4.06 2.76 -10.83
CA THR A 222 -2.68 3.20 -10.65
C THR A 222 -2.21 3.05 -9.20
N ARG A 223 -0.89 2.91 -8.99
CA ARG A 223 -0.29 2.87 -7.65
C ARG A 223 -0.63 4.12 -6.83
N LEU A 224 -0.66 5.31 -7.44
CA LEU A 224 -1.02 6.53 -6.72
C LEU A 224 -2.47 6.52 -6.23
N HIS A 225 -3.38 5.98 -7.03
CA HIS A 225 -4.78 5.81 -6.62
C HIS A 225 -4.91 4.81 -5.47
N ALA A 226 -4.14 3.69 -5.50
CA ALA A 226 -4.09 2.74 -4.40
C ALA A 226 -3.62 3.41 -3.10
N ILE A 227 -2.52 4.18 -3.14
CA ILE A 227 -2.00 4.92 -1.98
C ILE A 227 -3.04 5.89 -1.42
N GLY A 228 -3.66 6.71 -2.28
CA GLY A 228 -4.67 7.67 -1.86
C GLY A 228 -5.90 7.01 -1.23
N SER A 229 -6.39 5.92 -1.84
CA SER A 229 -7.51 5.14 -1.34
C SER A 229 -7.19 4.49 0.01
N PHE A 230 -5.98 3.93 0.18
CA PHE A 230 -5.53 3.41 1.46
C PHE A 230 -5.45 4.50 2.54
N CYS A 231 -4.86 5.66 2.21
CA CYS A 231 -4.80 6.80 3.15
C CYS A 231 -6.21 7.24 3.58
N LYS A 232 -7.16 7.28 2.64
CA LYS A 232 -8.55 7.61 2.95
C LYS A 232 -9.19 6.54 3.86
N ALA A 233 -8.95 5.25 3.60
CA ALA A 233 -9.45 4.17 4.45
C ALA A 233 -8.97 4.30 5.90
N VAL A 234 -7.70 4.68 6.12
CA VAL A 234 -7.17 4.93 7.48
C VAL A 234 -7.89 6.10 8.16
N ILE A 235 -8.19 7.17 7.42
CA ILE A 235 -8.94 8.33 7.94
C ILE A 235 -10.37 7.93 8.27
N ASP A 236 -11.07 7.26 7.36
CA ASP A 236 -12.46 6.80 7.54
C ASP A 236 -12.58 5.88 8.77
N GLY A 237 -11.62 4.97 8.96
CA GLY A 237 -11.58 4.11 10.15
C GLY A 237 -11.44 4.91 11.46
N LYS A 238 -10.67 6.00 11.47
CA LYS A 238 -10.54 6.90 12.63
C LYS A 238 -11.79 7.73 12.88
N LEU A 239 -12.53 8.07 11.84
CA LEU A 239 -13.80 8.79 11.91
C LEU A 239 -14.99 7.86 12.23
N GLY A 240 -14.79 6.54 12.29
CA GLY A 240 -15.84 5.54 12.53
C GLY A 240 -16.69 5.22 11.29
N ASN A 241 -16.28 5.65 10.11
CA ASN A 241 -16.98 5.44 8.84
C ASN A 241 -16.61 4.08 8.23
N ILE A 242 -17.01 2.97 8.88
CA ILE A 242 -16.58 1.61 8.54
C ILE A 242 -16.93 1.19 7.11
N GLU A 243 -18.13 1.53 6.62
CA GLU A 243 -18.51 1.21 5.23
C GLU A 243 -17.65 1.95 4.20
N SER A 244 -17.30 3.20 4.46
CA SER A 244 -16.39 3.98 3.60
C SER A 244 -14.96 3.46 3.71
N GLN A 245 -14.50 3.10 4.91
CA GLN A 245 -13.21 2.46 5.13
C GLN A 245 -13.07 1.20 4.27
N GLU A 246 -14.02 0.29 4.36
CA GLU A 246 -14.04 -0.93 3.57
C GLU A 246 -14.01 -0.63 2.07
N ARG A 247 -14.86 0.28 1.61
CA ARG A 247 -14.90 0.70 0.19
C ARG A 247 -13.57 1.24 -0.29
N CYS A 248 -12.92 2.06 0.50
CA CYS A 248 -11.62 2.62 0.17
C CYS A 248 -10.51 1.55 0.15
N LEU A 249 -10.55 0.55 1.04
CA LEU A 249 -9.65 -0.61 0.99
C LEU A 249 -9.86 -1.45 -0.27
N ILE A 250 -11.12 -1.64 -0.71
CA ILE A 250 -11.42 -2.36 -1.96
C ILE A 250 -10.85 -1.60 -3.16
N TYR A 251 -11.04 -0.28 -3.26
CA TYR A 251 -10.46 0.53 -4.35
C TYR A 251 -8.94 0.48 -4.36
N SER A 252 -8.32 0.53 -3.18
CA SER A 252 -6.88 0.37 -3.04
C SER A 252 -6.42 -1.00 -3.55
N ALA A 253 -7.05 -2.09 -3.09
CA ALA A 253 -6.70 -3.45 -3.49
C ALA A 253 -6.89 -3.70 -4.99
N ILE A 254 -7.98 -3.20 -5.59
CA ILE A 254 -8.19 -3.28 -7.05
C ILE A 254 -7.06 -2.56 -7.79
N SER A 255 -6.70 -1.34 -7.36
CA SER A 255 -5.66 -0.54 -8.00
C SER A 255 -4.27 -1.16 -7.83
N ASP A 256 -4.00 -1.81 -6.68
CA ASP A 256 -2.77 -2.57 -6.46
C ASP A 256 -2.65 -3.75 -7.45
N ILE A 257 -3.74 -4.52 -7.65
CA ILE A 257 -3.75 -5.63 -8.61
C ILE A 257 -3.55 -5.11 -10.04
N GLU A 258 -4.28 -4.07 -10.45
CA GLU A 258 -4.23 -3.51 -11.80
C GLU A 258 -2.87 -2.89 -12.14
N SER A 259 -2.18 -2.30 -11.16
CA SER A 259 -0.81 -1.80 -11.28
C SER A 259 0.27 -2.86 -11.02
N SER A 260 -0.14 -4.09 -10.66
CA SER A 260 0.75 -5.18 -10.21
C SER A 260 1.64 -4.77 -9.03
N THR A 261 1.11 -3.98 -8.09
CA THR A 261 1.80 -3.64 -6.84
C THR A 261 1.69 -4.82 -5.88
N LYS A 262 2.84 -5.38 -5.48
CA LYS A 262 2.95 -6.54 -4.57
C LYS A 262 3.27 -6.12 -3.14
N GLU A 263 3.88 -4.97 -2.97
CA GLU A 263 4.06 -4.32 -1.66
C GLU A 263 2.80 -3.50 -1.38
N ASN A 264 1.80 -4.11 -0.76
CA ASN A 264 0.51 -3.50 -0.43
C ASN A 264 0.04 -3.95 0.97
N ARG A 265 -0.90 -3.21 1.55
CA ARG A 265 -1.50 -3.50 2.87
C ARG A 265 -3.02 -3.63 2.81
N SER A 266 -3.64 -3.06 1.80
CA SER A 266 -5.09 -2.95 1.68
C SER A 266 -5.81 -4.28 1.73
N MET A 267 -5.24 -5.31 1.08
CA MET A 267 -5.81 -6.66 1.05
C MET A 267 -5.80 -7.32 2.44
N GLN A 268 -4.72 -7.13 3.23
CA GLN A 268 -4.61 -7.64 4.60
C GLN A 268 -5.63 -6.96 5.53
N ASP A 269 -5.72 -5.63 5.48
CA ASP A 269 -6.64 -4.87 6.33
C ASP A 269 -8.10 -5.17 5.96
N LEU A 270 -8.41 -5.33 4.67
CA LEU A 270 -9.71 -5.75 4.18
C LEU A 270 -10.09 -7.17 4.64
N ALA A 271 -9.13 -8.12 4.60
CA ALA A 271 -9.35 -9.48 5.11
C ALA A 271 -9.74 -9.46 6.61
N SER A 272 -9.10 -8.58 7.39
CA SER A 272 -9.43 -8.42 8.82
C SER A 272 -10.86 -7.89 9.03
N ILE A 273 -11.29 -6.92 8.24
CA ILE A 273 -12.67 -6.37 8.30
C ILE A 273 -13.69 -7.44 7.91
N LEU A 274 -13.45 -8.17 6.81
CA LEU A 274 -14.36 -9.22 6.34
C LEU A 274 -14.45 -10.37 7.35
N TYR A 275 -13.34 -10.74 7.99
CA TYR A 275 -13.34 -11.73 9.07
C TYR A 275 -14.23 -11.28 10.24
N GLN A 276 -14.13 -10.04 10.68
CA GLN A 276 -14.97 -9.48 11.74
C GLN A 276 -16.46 -9.45 11.36
N LYS A 277 -16.80 -9.35 10.07
CA LYS A 277 -18.16 -9.44 9.53
C LYS A 277 -18.68 -10.87 9.36
N GLY A 278 -17.83 -11.90 9.61
CA GLY A 278 -18.17 -13.30 9.42
C GLY A 278 -18.01 -13.81 7.99
N GLU A 279 -17.46 -13.00 7.07
CA GLU A 279 -17.17 -13.40 5.69
C GLU A 279 -15.85 -14.18 5.60
N THR A 280 -15.77 -15.30 6.32
CA THR A 280 -14.53 -16.06 6.54
C THR A 280 -13.90 -16.57 5.24
N ASP A 281 -14.71 -16.99 4.26
CA ASP A 281 -14.20 -17.49 2.96
C ASP A 281 -13.45 -16.41 2.16
N ARG A 282 -14.00 -15.20 2.11
CA ARG A 282 -13.33 -14.07 1.46
C ARG A 282 -12.11 -13.62 2.25
N ALA A 283 -12.24 -13.52 3.58
CA ALA A 283 -11.13 -13.14 4.44
C ALA A 283 -9.94 -14.08 4.24
N TYR A 284 -10.18 -15.40 4.18
CA TYR A 284 -9.13 -16.39 3.91
C TYR A 284 -8.49 -16.20 2.53
N LYS A 285 -9.29 -16.06 1.46
CA LYS A 285 -8.77 -15.83 0.11
C LYS A 285 -7.92 -14.56 0.01
N TYR A 286 -8.35 -13.49 0.66
CA TYR A 286 -7.67 -12.20 0.60
C TYR A 286 -6.38 -12.20 1.40
N ILE A 287 -6.35 -12.83 2.58
CA ILE A 287 -5.10 -12.94 3.36
C ILE A 287 -4.07 -13.84 2.65
N GLN A 288 -4.51 -14.93 2.00
CA GLN A 288 -3.63 -15.78 1.19
C GLN A 288 -3.06 -15.01 -0.01
N SER A 289 -3.89 -14.24 -0.73
CA SER A 289 -3.42 -13.40 -1.84
C SER A 289 -2.42 -12.34 -1.38
N SER A 290 -2.62 -11.74 -0.20
CA SER A 290 -1.68 -10.80 0.40
C SER A 290 -0.34 -11.45 0.75
N LEU A 291 -0.37 -12.68 1.30
CA LEU A 291 0.82 -13.45 1.62
C LEU A 291 1.63 -13.84 0.37
N GLU A 292 0.95 -14.29 -0.70
CA GLU A 292 1.59 -14.57 -1.98
C GLU A 292 2.31 -13.34 -2.53
N ASP A 293 1.66 -12.19 -2.49
CA ASP A 293 2.23 -10.93 -2.98
C ASP A 293 3.42 -10.48 -2.14
N ALA A 294 3.32 -10.56 -0.80
CA ALA A 294 4.41 -10.21 0.12
C ALA A 294 5.64 -11.13 -0.06
N ASN A 295 5.42 -12.44 -0.26
CA ASN A 295 6.49 -13.40 -0.55
C ASN A 295 7.15 -13.13 -1.90
N PHE A 296 6.36 -12.84 -2.94
CA PHE A 296 6.88 -12.54 -4.27
C PHE A 296 7.72 -11.25 -4.28
N TYR A 297 7.32 -10.24 -3.50
CA TYR A 297 8.05 -8.99 -3.36
C TYR A 297 9.30 -9.13 -2.48
N ASN A 298 9.39 -10.15 -1.63
CA ASN A 298 10.36 -10.31 -0.55
C ASN A 298 10.15 -9.26 0.59
N ALA A 299 8.89 -8.96 0.90
CA ALA A 299 8.51 -8.00 1.93
C ALA A 299 8.52 -8.64 3.32
N ARG A 300 9.71 -8.79 3.93
CA ARG A 300 9.89 -9.43 5.25
C ARG A 300 9.00 -8.79 6.32
N PHE A 301 8.96 -7.47 6.35
CA PHE A 301 8.14 -6.73 7.31
C PHE A 301 6.64 -7.00 7.11
N ARG A 302 6.16 -7.05 5.86
CA ARG A 302 4.76 -7.37 5.55
C ARG A 302 4.41 -8.80 5.98
N ASN A 303 5.29 -9.75 5.77
CA ASN A 303 5.08 -11.12 6.23
C ASN A 303 4.90 -11.22 7.75
N ILE A 304 5.65 -10.42 8.54
CA ILE A 304 5.47 -10.32 10.00
C ILE A 304 4.07 -9.77 10.35
N GLN A 305 3.58 -8.77 9.61
CA GLN A 305 2.24 -8.23 9.85
C GLN A 305 1.14 -9.24 9.51
N ILE A 306 1.26 -9.94 8.38
CA ILE A 306 0.30 -10.97 7.94
C ILE A 306 0.28 -12.13 8.93
N SER A 307 1.43 -12.58 9.44
CA SER A 307 1.53 -13.70 10.39
C SER A 307 0.79 -13.48 11.72
N LYS A 308 0.42 -12.24 12.05
CA LYS A 308 -0.40 -11.92 13.23
C LYS A 308 -1.90 -12.20 13.03
N VAL A 309 -2.37 -12.17 11.80
CA VAL A 309 -3.80 -12.24 11.45
C VAL A 309 -4.15 -13.53 10.74
N GLN A 310 -3.27 -14.02 9.87
CA GLN A 310 -3.50 -15.21 9.03
C GLN A 310 -3.89 -16.46 9.83
N PRO A 311 -3.20 -16.87 10.93
CA PRO A 311 -3.53 -18.09 11.64
C PRO A 311 -4.96 -18.10 12.20
N ILE A 312 -5.44 -16.93 12.66
CA ILE A 312 -6.79 -16.77 13.23
C ILE A 312 -7.85 -16.98 12.15
N ILE A 313 -7.65 -16.35 10.99
CA ILE A 313 -8.56 -16.48 9.83
C ILE A 313 -8.55 -17.92 9.31
N GLU A 314 -7.36 -18.53 9.17
CA GLU A 314 -7.18 -19.88 8.65
C GLU A 314 -7.81 -20.94 9.55
N GLU A 315 -7.60 -20.86 10.86
CA GLU A 315 -8.21 -21.77 11.83
C GLU A 315 -9.74 -21.73 11.74
N THR A 316 -10.33 -20.53 11.74
CA THR A 316 -11.79 -20.38 11.64
C THR A 316 -12.32 -20.90 10.30
N TYR A 317 -11.61 -20.67 9.21
CA TYR A 317 -11.96 -21.18 7.88
C TYR A 317 -11.97 -22.73 7.87
N LEU A 318 -10.92 -23.37 8.39
CA LEU A 318 -10.81 -24.82 8.45
C LEU A 318 -11.91 -25.44 9.34
N GLN A 319 -12.23 -24.82 10.47
CA GLN A 319 -13.33 -25.25 11.35
C GLN A 319 -14.67 -25.19 10.63
N THR A 320 -14.93 -24.12 9.87
CA THR A 320 -16.15 -23.95 9.07
C THR A 320 -16.28 -25.05 8.02
N ILE A 321 -15.22 -25.31 7.23
CA ILE A 321 -15.19 -26.39 6.22
C ILE A 321 -15.43 -27.76 6.85
N ASN A 322 -14.76 -28.06 7.98
CA ASN A 322 -14.93 -29.33 8.68
C ASN A 322 -16.37 -29.54 9.17
N THR A 323 -17.01 -28.48 9.64
CA THR A 323 -18.42 -28.52 10.08
C THR A 323 -19.36 -28.77 8.92
N GLN A 324 -19.19 -28.05 7.80
CA GLN A 324 -19.96 -28.25 6.57
C GLN A 324 -19.81 -29.68 6.02
N ASN A 325 -18.58 -30.21 5.98
CA ASN A 325 -18.30 -31.56 5.52
C ASN A 325 -18.94 -32.65 6.43
N LYS A 326 -19.00 -32.42 7.75
CA LYS A 326 -19.72 -33.29 8.67
C LYS A 326 -21.21 -33.28 8.39
N GLN A 327 -21.82 -32.11 8.22
CA GLN A 327 -23.24 -31.97 7.91
C GLN A 327 -23.62 -32.67 6.59
N LEU A 328 -22.80 -32.51 5.53
CA LEU A 328 -23.00 -33.19 4.25
C LEU A 328 -22.88 -34.72 4.31
N ARG A 329 -22.13 -35.25 5.28
CA ARG A 329 -22.03 -36.72 5.47
C ARG A 329 -23.23 -37.32 6.22
N TRP A 330 -24.00 -36.51 6.90
CA TRP A 330 -25.16 -36.94 7.69
C TRP A 330 -26.50 -36.57 7.04
N SER A 331 -26.52 -35.86 5.93
CA SER A 331 -27.65 -35.60 5.05
C SER A 331 -27.77 -36.62 3.91
#